data_89552c61037a031bfa0949c3a5c0db9e
#
_entry.id   89552c61037a031bfa0949c3a5c0db9e
#
_cell.length_a   1.000
_cell.length_b   1.000
_cell.length_c   1.000
_cell.angle_alpha   90.00
_cell.angle_beta   90.00
_cell.angle_gamma   90.00
#
_symmetry.space_group_name_H-M   'P 1'
#
loop_
_entity.id
_entity.type
_entity.pdbx_description
1 polymer ?
#
loop_
_entity_poly.entity_id
_entity_poly.type
_entity_poly.pdbx_seq_one_letter_code
_entity_poly.pdbx_strand_id
1 'polypeptide(L)'
;MKRFLPLVITLALGQALQAQKMRDVFAAMPDSVLGIMTKNNRLDCIDFIENDMEAKVRNRFDGFSVLKALTVDYLDLQLTPNCRVEMKLLPAEDTLNYICVARTYSGPVTETKVTLYAPDWNVLPEEKWIPFPAYADFWETNDSVDKEEVSRLQHLQDMRFVTASLQPDDMRLTFVLQPGEVDKEEVERMKKVLRPVVYEWQGKRFVLVD
;
A
#
# COMPACT_ATOMS: atom_id res chain seq x y z
N MET A 1 19.92 -2.29 68.97
CA MET A 1 18.99 -2.89 68.10
C MET A 1 19.11 -2.17 66.72
N LYS A 2 19.86 -2.76 65.78
CA LYS A 2 20.03 -2.20 64.38
C LYS A 2 18.94 -2.76 63.51
N ARG A 3 18.04 -1.88 62.98
CA ARG A 3 17.00 -2.24 62.02
C ARG A 3 17.60 -2.26 60.63
N PHE A 4 17.70 -3.43 60.02
CA PHE A 4 18.00 -3.61 58.59
C PHE A 4 16.73 -3.34 57.82
N LEU A 5 16.76 -2.32 56.93
CA LEU A 5 15.72 -2.03 55.95
C LEU A 5 16.06 -2.82 54.69
N PRO A 6 15.21 -3.74 54.17
CA PRO A 6 15.49 -4.39 52.92
C PRO A 6 15.25 -3.44 51.74
N LEU A 7 16.29 -3.19 50.96
CA LEU A 7 16.22 -2.46 49.69
C LEU A 7 15.55 -3.37 48.65
N VAL A 8 14.28 -3.13 48.33
CA VAL A 8 13.57 -3.80 47.25
C VAL A 8 14.00 -3.12 45.96
N ILE A 9 14.93 -3.76 45.23
CA ILE A 9 15.28 -3.37 43.84
C ILE A 9 14.19 -3.90 42.93
N THR A 10 13.26 -3.02 42.50
CA THR A 10 12.28 -3.30 41.48
C THR A 10 13.00 -3.27 40.13
N LEU A 11 13.34 -4.45 39.62
CA LEU A 11 13.85 -4.62 38.25
C LEU A 11 12.69 -4.32 37.32
N ALA A 12 12.56 -3.09 36.80
CA ALA A 12 11.69 -2.77 35.71
C ALA A 12 12.28 -3.42 34.44
N LEU A 13 11.80 -4.62 34.10
CA LEU A 13 11.99 -5.22 32.76
C LEU A 13 11.31 -4.28 31.79
N GLY A 14 12.07 -3.36 31.21
CA GLY A 14 11.71 -2.66 29.99
C GLY A 14 11.56 -3.71 28.88
N GLN A 15 10.34 -4.13 28.61
CA GLN A 15 10.06 -4.84 27.36
C GLN A 15 10.37 -3.84 26.24
N ALA A 16 11.52 -4.00 25.60
CA ALA A 16 11.79 -3.34 24.33
C ALA A 16 10.66 -3.78 23.38
N LEU A 17 9.73 -2.88 23.09
CA LEU A 17 8.76 -3.10 22.03
C LEU A 17 9.57 -3.37 20.77
N GLN A 18 9.62 -4.62 20.35
CA GLN A 18 10.28 -4.99 19.13
C GLN A 18 9.42 -4.45 17.97
N ALA A 19 9.95 -3.47 17.26
CA ALA A 19 9.25 -2.86 16.14
C ALA A 19 8.78 -3.96 15.19
N GLN A 20 7.47 -3.96 14.87
CA GLN A 20 6.86 -4.92 13.94
C GLN A 20 7.55 -4.80 12.58
N LYS A 21 8.02 -5.93 12.03
CA LYS A 21 8.68 -5.98 10.72
C LYS A 21 7.74 -6.54 9.67
N MET A 22 7.81 -6.03 8.45
CA MET A 22 7.01 -6.52 7.32
C MET A 22 7.18 -8.01 7.07
N ARG A 23 8.38 -8.54 7.26
CA ARG A 23 8.68 -9.97 7.21
C ARG A 23 7.73 -10.80 8.09
N ASP A 24 7.60 -10.39 9.34
CA ASP A 24 6.81 -11.13 10.34
C ASP A 24 5.31 -10.96 10.07
N VAL A 25 4.90 -9.77 9.66
CA VAL A 25 3.52 -9.45 9.24
C VAL A 25 3.11 -10.28 8.03
N PHE A 26 3.97 -10.40 7.02
CA PHE A 26 3.71 -11.21 5.84
C PHE A 26 3.66 -12.70 6.16
N ALA A 27 4.56 -13.20 7.01
CA ALA A 27 4.55 -14.59 7.47
C ALA A 27 3.29 -14.95 8.26
N ALA A 28 2.82 -14.03 9.12
CA ALA A 28 1.63 -14.21 9.98
C ALA A 28 0.30 -13.91 9.29
N MET A 29 0.31 -13.34 8.08
CA MET A 29 -0.89 -12.95 7.35
C MET A 29 -1.86 -14.12 7.17
N PRO A 30 -3.18 -13.92 7.40
CA PRO A 30 -4.18 -14.94 7.12
C PRO A 30 -4.23 -15.30 5.63
N ASP A 31 -4.39 -16.58 5.30
CA ASP A 31 -4.49 -17.03 3.90
C ASP A 31 -5.67 -16.39 3.14
N SER A 32 -6.71 -15.95 3.85
CA SER A 32 -7.86 -15.26 3.28
C SER A 32 -7.53 -13.92 2.64
N VAL A 33 -6.45 -13.26 3.06
CA VAL A 33 -6.05 -11.94 2.53
C VAL A 33 -5.55 -12.05 1.08
N LEU A 34 -4.74 -13.05 0.75
CA LEU A 34 -4.21 -13.25 -0.60
C LEU A 34 -4.80 -14.47 -1.34
N GLY A 35 -5.59 -15.31 -0.69
CA GLY A 35 -6.34 -16.42 -1.28
C GLY A 35 -5.52 -17.50 -2.00
N ILE A 36 -4.67 -17.10 -2.92
CA ILE A 36 -3.88 -18.01 -3.78
C ILE A 36 -2.49 -18.36 -3.23
N MET A 37 -2.02 -17.66 -2.21
CA MET A 37 -0.75 -17.97 -1.51
C MET A 37 -1.02 -18.57 -0.14
N THR A 38 -0.44 -19.76 0.09
CA THR A 38 -0.47 -20.39 1.42
C THR A 38 0.57 -19.75 2.35
N LYS A 39 0.45 -20.02 3.64
CA LYS A 39 1.49 -19.65 4.61
C LYS A 39 2.87 -20.20 4.21
N ASN A 40 2.95 -21.44 3.72
CA ASN A 40 4.23 -22.02 3.29
C ASN A 40 4.81 -21.26 2.09
N ASN A 41 3.98 -20.90 1.09
CA ASN A 41 4.45 -20.07 -0.02
C ASN A 41 5.06 -18.74 0.45
N ARG A 42 4.47 -18.11 1.45
CA ARG A 42 4.99 -16.85 2.00
C ARG A 42 6.32 -17.05 2.73
N LEU A 43 6.43 -18.12 3.52
CA LEU A 43 7.67 -18.46 4.21
C LEU A 43 8.79 -18.81 3.23
N ASP A 44 8.49 -19.58 2.17
CA ASP A 44 9.45 -19.89 1.11
C ASP A 44 9.93 -18.61 0.39
N CYS A 45 9.00 -17.68 0.07
CA CYS A 45 9.36 -16.39 -0.52
C CYS A 45 10.29 -15.57 0.38
N ILE A 46 10.01 -15.55 1.69
CA ILE A 46 10.87 -14.85 2.67
C ILE A 46 12.25 -15.48 2.71
N ASP A 47 12.32 -16.81 2.82
CA ASP A 47 13.60 -17.53 2.86
C ASP A 47 14.42 -17.28 1.58
N PHE A 48 13.79 -17.33 0.41
CA PHE A 48 14.48 -17.10 -0.85
C PHE A 48 15.05 -15.68 -0.96
N ILE A 49 14.26 -14.64 -0.66
CA ILE A 49 14.72 -13.26 -0.79
C ILE A 49 15.80 -12.91 0.24
N GLU A 50 15.73 -13.48 1.46
CA GLU A 50 16.72 -13.28 2.50
C GLU A 50 18.06 -13.98 2.19
N ASN A 51 18.06 -14.97 1.28
CA ASN A 51 19.25 -15.67 0.79
C ASN A 51 19.66 -15.24 -0.63
N ASP A 52 19.23 -14.05 -1.08
CA ASP A 52 19.54 -13.49 -2.41
C ASP A 52 19.15 -14.41 -3.58
N MET A 53 18.10 -15.22 -3.40
CA MET A 53 17.54 -16.07 -4.44
C MET A 53 16.29 -15.44 -5.06
N GLU A 54 15.92 -15.88 -6.27
CA GLU A 54 14.64 -15.49 -6.87
C GLU A 54 13.48 -16.02 -6.01
N ALA A 55 12.77 -15.12 -5.34
CA ALA A 55 11.65 -15.45 -4.46
C ALA A 55 10.38 -15.79 -5.24
N LYS A 56 10.42 -16.87 -6.01
CA LYS A 56 9.36 -17.35 -6.89
C LYS A 56 8.80 -18.68 -6.40
N VAL A 57 7.50 -18.74 -6.19
CA VAL A 57 6.79 -19.91 -5.68
C VAL A 57 5.61 -20.27 -6.56
N ARG A 58 5.27 -21.56 -6.64
CA ARG A 58 4.04 -22.02 -7.30
C ARG A 58 2.85 -21.77 -6.38
N ASN A 59 1.84 -21.07 -6.88
CA ASN A 59 0.63 -20.74 -6.13
C ASN A 59 -0.49 -21.78 -6.33
N ARG A 60 -1.64 -21.58 -5.64
CA ARG A 60 -2.77 -22.53 -5.68
C ARG A 60 -3.47 -22.67 -7.03
N PHE A 61 -3.24 -21.74 -7.97
CA PHE A 61 -3.83 -21.78 -9.33
C PHE A 61 -2.81 -22.26 -10.37
N ASP A 62 -1.81 -23.02 -9.94
CA ASP A 62 -0.76 -23.57 -10.80
C ASP A 62 0.10 -22.51 -11.55
N GLY A 63 -0.09 -21.24 -11.23
CA GLY A 63 0.77 -20.15 -11.66
C GLY A 63 1.91 -19.89 -10.68
N PHE A 64 2.63 -18.78 -10.89
CA PHE A 64 3.71 -18.35 -10.03
C PHE A 64 3.41 -17.00 -9.39
N SER A 65 3.82 -16.88 -8.13
CA SER A 65 3.90 -15.61 -7.40
C SER A 65 5.37 -15.29 -7.13
N VAL A 66 5.75 -14.02 -7.22
CA VAL A 66 7.14 -13.57 -7.08
C VAL A 66 7.19 -12.41 -6.08
N LEU A 67 7.89 -12.60 -4.96
CA LEU A 67 8.20 -11.52 -4.03
C LEU A 67 9.39 -10.73 -4.59
N LYS A 68 9.13 -9.48 -5.01
CA LYS A 68 10.13 -8.63 -5.69
C LYS A 68 10.96 -7.79 -4.74
N ALA A 69 10.35 -7.36 -3.64
CA ALA A 69 11.03 -6.59 -2.60
C ALA A 69 10.45 -6.90 -1.23
N LEU A 70 11.33 -6.91 -0.23
CA LEU A 70 10.99 -7.01 1.17
C LEU A 70 11.95 -6.13 1.97
N THR A 71 11.43 -5.08 2.59
CA THR A 71 12.18 -4.22 3.51
C THR A 71 11.63 -4.34 4.93
N VAL A 72 12.11 -3.51 5.84
CA VAL A 72 11.63 -3.51 7.23
C VAL A 72 10.13 -3.23 7.31
N ASP A 73 9.61 -2.36 6.43
CA ASP A 73 8.24 -1.85 6.49
C ASP A 73 7.49 -1.88 5.14
N TYR A 74 8.10 -2.43 4.08
CA TYR A 74 7.51 -2.48 2.74
C TYR A 74 7.68 -3.86 2.10
N LEU A 75 6.71 -4.21 1.24
CA LEU A 75 6.71 -5.43 0.44
C LEU A 75 6.12 -5.16 -0.94
N ASP A 76 6.75 -5.71 -1.99
CA ASP A 76 6.23 -5.76 -3.37
C ASP A 76 6.13 -7.21 -3.84
N LEU A 77 4.92 -7.62 -4.14
CA LEU A 77 4.59 -9.00 -4.55
C LEU A 77 3.85 -9.01 -5.89
N GLN A 78 4.44 -9.61 -6.91
CA GLN A 78 3.71 -10.01 -8.10
C GLN A 78 2.92 -11.29 -7.79
N LEU A 79 1.63 -11.13 -7.48
CA LEU A 79 0.78 -12.24 -7.03
C LEU A 79 0.38 -13.16 -8.19
N THR A 80 0.06 -12.57 -9.36
CA THR A 80 -0.17 -13.23 -10.66
C THR A 80 0.34 -12.30 -11.76
N PRO A 81 0.45 -12.72 -13.03
CA PRO A 81 0.84 -11.80 -14.12
C PRO A 81 0.01 -10.51 -14.18
N ASN A 82 -1.26 -10.58 -13.76
CA ASN A 82 -2.20 -9.46 -13.81
C ASN A 82 -2.60 -8.91 -12.42
N CYS A 83 -1.90 -9.30 -11.36
CA CYS A 83 -2.17 -8.80 -10.01
C CYS A 83 -0.88 -8.55 -9.25
N ARG A 84 -0.64 -7.30 -8.86
CA ARG A 84 0.46 -6.87 -8.00
C ARG A 84 -0.10 -6.46 -6.64
N VAL A 85 0.64 -6.72 -5.59
CA VAL A 85 0.28 -6.34 -4.22
C VAL A 85 1.47 -5.62 -3.60
N GLU A 86 1.25 -4.40 -3.16
CA GLU A 86 2.18 -3.64 -2.35
C GLU A 86 1.65 -3.55 -0.93
N MET A 87 2.53 -3.69 0.05
CA MET A 87 2.17 -3.53 1.46
C MET A 87 3.13 -2.57 2.12
N LYS A 88 2.61 -1.70 3.00
CA LYS A 88 3.40 -0.78 3.83
C LYS A 88 2.92 -0.82 5.26
N LEU A 89 3.86 -0.88 6.20
CA LEU A 89 3.58 -0.68 7.61
C LEU A 89 3.52 0.81 7.89
N LEU A 90 2.41 1.25 8.45
CA LEU A 90 2.15 2.64 8.78
C LEU A 90 2.17 2.80 10.30
N PRO A 91 3.05 3.64 10.86
CA PRO A 91 3.15 3.84 12.30
C PRO A 91 1.82 4.27 12.92
N ALA A 92 1.41 3.62 14.00
CA ALA A 92 0.29 4.03 14.83
C ALA A 92 0.81 4.75 16.11
N GLU A 93 -0.04 5.61 16.69
CA GLU A 93 0.36 6.36 17.90
C GLU A 93 0.62 5.44 19.10
N ASP A 94 -0.04 4.26 19.14
CA ASP A 94 -0.15 3.47 20.37
C ASP A 94 0.69 2.19 20.42
N THR A 95 1.38 1.72 19.41
CA THR A 95 2.34 0.61 19.57
C THR A 95 2.55 -0.31 18.35
N LEU A 96 1.50 -0.69 17.62
CA LEU A 96 1.60 -1.58 16.46
C LEU A 96 1.22 -0.84 15.18
N ASN A 97 1.93 -1.14 14.10
CA ASN A 97 1.68 -0.51 12.81
C ASN A 97 0.37 -0.97 12.19
N TYR A 98 -0.37 -0.08 11.54
CA TYR A 98 -1.38 -0.46 10.57
C TYR A 98 -0.72 -1.08 9.33
N ILE A 99 -1.48 -1.89 8.59
CA ILE A 99 -0.99 -2.55 7.38
C ILE A 99 -1.78 -2.00 6.20
N CYS A 100 -1.15 -1.15 5.41
CA CYS A 100 -1.75 -0.64 4.16
C CYS A 100 -1.42 -1.61 3.02
N VAL A 101 -2.45 -2.03 2.28
CA VAL A 101 -2.34 -2.97 1.17
C VAL A 101 -2.94 -2.32 -0.08
N ALA A 102 -2.10 -2.07 -1.07
CA ALA A 102 -2.52 -1.65 -2.41
C ALA A 102 -2.47 -2.85 -3.35
N ARG A 103 -3.63 -3.27 -3.86
CA ARG A 103 -3.75 -4.39 -4.78
C ARG A 103 -4.17 -3.90 -6.15
N THR A 104 -3.25 -3.98 -7.09
CA THR A 104 -3.43 -3.53 -8.47
C THR A 104 -3.80 -4.69 -9.37
N TYR A 105 -4.87 -4.53 -10.12
CA TYR A 105 -5.34 -5.45 -11.13
C TYR A 105 -5.09 -4.84 -12.51
N SER A 106 -4.35 -5.54 -13.35
CA SER A 106 -4.04 -5.13 -14.73
C SER A 106 -4.84 -5.96 -15.72
N GLY A 107 -5.58 -5.28 -16.58
CA GLY A 107 -6.39 -5.85 -17.65
C GLY A 107 -6.35 -4.89 -18.85
N PRO A 108 -7.44 -4.76 -19.61
CA PRO A 108 -7.58 -3.69 -20.61
C PRO A 108 -7.38 -2.31 -19.97
N VAL A 109 -7.85 -2.15 -18.73
CA VAL A 109 -7.59 -1.02 -17.85
C VAL A 109 -6.97 -1.50 -16.54
N THR A 110 -6.24 -0.62 -15.87
CA THR A 110 -5.59 -0.92 -14.59
C THR A 110 -6.27 -0.18 -13.46
N GLU A 111 -6.56 -0.90 -12.36
CA GLU A 111 -7.20 -0.34 -11.18
C GLU A 111 -6.54 -0.87 -9.91
N THR A 112 -6.52 -0.06 -8.85
CA THR A 112 -5.97 -0.46 -7.56
C THR A 112 -7.01 -0.34 -6.46
N LYS A 113 -7.20 -1.41 -5.71
CA LYS A 113 -7.93 -1.39 -4.44
C LYS A 113 -6.95 -1.19 -3.29
N VAL A 114 -7.13 -0.13 -2.52
CA VAL A 114 -6.39 0.12 -1.28
C VAL A 114 -7.22 -0.34 -0.09
N THR A 115 -6.61 -1.03 0.85
CA THR A 115 -7.25 -1.50 2.08
C THR A 115 -6.31 -1.29 3.24
N LEU A 116 -6.80 -0.70 4.33
CA LEU A 116 -6.07 -0.58 5.57
C LEU A 116 -6.54 -1.65 6.56
N TYR A 117 -5.60 -2.37 7.14
CA TYR A 117 -5.83 -3.37 8.17
C TYR A 117 -5.26 -2.89 9.51
N ALA A 118 -5.95 -3.26 10.58
CA ALA A 118 -5.38 -3.25 11.91
C ALA A 118 -4.28 -4.32 12.04
N PRO A 119 -3.43 -4.27 13.08
CA PRO A 119 -2.35 -5.24 13.29
C PRO A 119 -2.80 -6.71 13.32
N ASP A 120 -4.06 -6.96 13.68
CA ASP A 120 -4.71 -8.28 13.72
C ASP A 120 -5.40 -8.69 12.41
N TRP A 121 -5.15 -7.96 11.32
CA TRP A 121 -5.74 -8.15 10.00
C TRP A 121 -7.26 -7.88 9.89
N ASN A 122 -7.86 -7.23 10.88
CA ASN A 122 -9.21 -6.69 10.72
C ASN A 122 -9.20 -5.49 9.78
N VAL A 123 -10.13 -5.47 8.82
CA VAL A 123 -10.27 -4.37 7.87
C VAL A 123 -10.79 -3.12 8.59
N LEU A 124 -10.15 -1.99 8.38
CA LEU A 124 -10.61 -0.69 8.87
C LEU A 124 -11.53 -0.03 7.86
N PRO A 125 -12.63 0.63 8.30
CA PRO A 125 -13.51 1.38 7.42
C PRO A 125 -12.78 2.51 6.71
N GLU A 126 -12.96 2.61 5.39
CA GLU A 126 -12.22 3.56 4.53
C GLU A 126 -12.37 5.01 4.97
N GLU A 127 -13.57 5.41 5.36
CA GLU A 127 -13.89 6.79 5.76
C GLU A 127 -13.08 7.28 6.97
N LYS A 128 -12.48 6.34 7.74
CA LYS A 128 -11.74 6.67 8.96
C LYS A 128 -10.28 7.01 8.70
N TRP A 129 -9.70 6.55 7.59
CA TRP A 129 -8.26 6.63 7.40
C TRP A 129 -7.84 7.29 6.09
N ILE A 130 -8.72 7.41 5.09
CA ILE A 130 -8.42 8.10 3.85
C ILE A 130 -9.64 8.85 3.28
N PRO A 131 -9.50 10.14 2.96
CA PRO A 131 -10.42 10.83 2.07
C PRO A 131 -10.00 10.47 0.63
N PHE A 132 -10.78 9.62 -0.07
CA PHE A 132 -10.49 9.31 -1.46
C PHE A 132 -10.54 10.58 -2.32
N PRO A 133 -9.61 10.72 -3.32
CA PRO A 133 -9.59 11.88 -4.19
C PRO A 133 -10.89 12.02 -4.98
N ALA A 134 -11.40 13.24 -5.07
CA ALA A 134 -12.47 13.54 -6.00
C ALA A 134 -11.95 13.54 -7.45
N TYR A 135 -12.81 13.30 -8.42
CA TYR A 135 -12.40 13.29 -9.83
C TYR A 135 -11.70 14.58 -10.27
N ALA A 136 -12.17 15.72 -9.74
CA ALA A 136 -11.57 17.02 -10.05
C ALA A 136 -10.14 17.19 -9.55
N ASP A 137 -9.74 16.45 -8.49
CA ASP A 137 -8.40 16.57 -7.89
C ASP A 137 -7.28 16.06 -8.82
N PHE A 138 -7.63 15.21 -9.78
CA PHE A 138 -6.67 14.67 -10.75
C PHE A 138 -6.37 15.58 -11.91
N TRP A 139 -7.03 16.74 -12.04
CA TRP A 139 -6.89 17.62 -13.17
C TRP A 139 -6.17 18.90 -12.78
N GLU A 140 -5.23 19.33 -13.63
CA GLU A 140 -4.58 20.62 -13.46
C GLU A 140 -5.60 21.75 -13.59
N THR A 141 -5.54 22.69 -12.65
CA THR A 141 -6.47 23.84 -12.59
C THR A 141 -5.74 25.18 -12.58
N ASN A 142 -4.38 25.15 -12.72
CA ASN A 142 -3.58 26.38 -12.75
C ASN A 142 -3.82 27.18 -14.04
N ASP A 143 -3.38 28.44 -14.06
CA ASP A 143 -3.61 29.34 -15.20
C ASP A 143 -2.78 29.02 -16.45
N SER A 144 -1.89 28.01 -16.39
CA SER A 144 -1.08 27.57 -17.53
C SER A 144 -1.80 26.57 -18.44
N VAL A 145 -2.94 26.03 -18.02
CA VAL A 145 -3.73 25.06 -18.79
C VAL A 145 -4.97 25.71 -19.42
N ASP A 146 -5.29 25.23 -20.61
CA ASP A 146 -6.54 25.60 -21.27
C ASP A 146 -7.72 24.94 -20.58
N LYS A 147 -8.54 25.73 -19.91
CA LYS A 147 -9.71 25.27 -19.12
C LYS A 147 -10.80 24.65 -20.00
N GLU A 148 -10.94 25.12 -21.25
CA GLU A 148 -11.91 24.56 -22.21
C GLU A 148 -11.46 23.16 -22.65
N GLU A 149 -10.16 23.00 -22.93
CA GLU A 149 -9.57 21.71 -23.27
C GLU A 149 -9.67 20.70 -22.11
N VAL A 150 -9.35 21.13 -20.88
CA VAL A 150 -9.52 20.28 -19.69
C VAL A 150 -10.98 19.83 -19.54
N SER A 151 -11.93 20.73 -19.68
CA SER A 151 -13.36 20.41 -19.60
C SER A 151 -13.77 19.41 -20.71
N ARG A 152 -13.29 19.59 -21.91
CA ARG A 152 -13.53 18.66 -23.05
C ARG A 152 -12.99 17.28 -22.73
N LEU A 153 -11.74 17.16 -22.26
CA LEU A 153 -11.10 15.91 -21.91
C LEU A 153 -11.79 15.19 -20.75
N GLN A 154 -12.27 15.94 -19.77
CA GLN A 154 -13.08 15.39 -18.67
C GLN A 154 -14.37 14.73 -19.16
N HIS A 155 -15.03 15.31 -20.16
CA HIS A 155 -16.25 14.75 -20.75
C HIS A 155 -16.01 13.54 -21.65
N LEU A 156 -14.81 13.36 -22.17
CA LEU A 156 -14.46 12.16 -22.95
C LEU A 156 -14.27 10.90 -22.09
N GLN A 157 -14.09 11.07 -20.80
CA GLN A 157 -13.81 9.96 -19.90
C GLN A 157 -15.06 9.48 -19.16
N ASP A 158 -15.75 8.50 -19.75
CA ASP A 158 -16.98 7.93 -19.19
C ASP A 158 -16.70 7.06 -17.94
N MET A 159 -15.55 6.37 -17.89
CA MET A 159 -15.14 5.51 -16.79
C MET A 159 -13.91 6.08 -16.07
N ARG A 160 -13.90 5.93 -14.74
CA ARG A 160 -12.85 6.47 -13.89
C ARG A 160 -12.08 5.32 -13.25
N PHE A 161 -10.96 4.98 -13.85
CA PHE A 161 -10.03 3.99 -13.29
C PHE A 161 -8.90 4.72 -12.57
N VAL A 162 -8.67 4.35 -11.34
CA VAL A 162 -7.64 4.97 -10.49
C VAL A 162 -6.68 3.90 -10.03
N THR A 163 -5.40 4.12 -10.26
CA THR A 163 -4.34 3.31 -9.64
C THR A 163 -3.82 4.00 -8.41
N ALA A 164 -3.35 3.19 -7.46
CA ALA A 164 -2.68 3.68 -6.27
C ALA A 164 -1.37 2.91 -6.07
N SER A 165 -0.35 3.58 -5.54
CA SER A 165 0.95 2.96 -5.24
C SER A 165 1.49 3.42 -3.90
N LEU A 166 2.19 2.50 -3.23
CA LEU A 166 2.96 2.72 -2.02
C LEU A 166 4.44 2.77 -2.38
N GLN A 167 5.24 3.52 -1.62
CA GLN A 167 6.68 3.62 -1.85
C GLN A 167 7.47 2.97 -0.71
N PRO A 168 8.63 2.35 -1.01
CA PRO A 168 9.48 1.77 0.04
C PRO A 168 10.08 2.85 0.98
N ASP A 169 10.38 4.02 0.47
CA ASP A 169 11.22 5.02 1.13
C ASP A 169 10.44 6.10 1.88
N ASP A 170 9.11 6.17 1.70
CA ASP A 170 8.27 7.15 2.37
C ASP A 170 6.94 6.59 2.85
N MET A 171 6.12 7.41 3.48
CA MET A 171 4.80 7.05 4.00
C MET A 171 3.68 7.61 3.13
N ARG A 172 3.92 7.68 1.82
CA ARG A 172 2.99 8.25 0.85
C ARG A 172 2.18 7.18 0.15
N LEU A 173 0.95 7.57 -0.16
CA LEU A 173 0.04 6.85 -1.02
C LEU A 173 -0.31 7.77 -2.19
N THR A 174 0.07 7.37 -3.39
CA THR A 174 -0.09 8.17 -4.61
C THR A 174 -1.19 7.57 -5.47
N PHE A 175 -2.20 8.37 -5.79
CA PHE A 175 -3.27 8.01 -6.71
C PHE A 175 -3.04 8.63 -8.08
N VAL A 176 -3.32 7.87 -9.14
CA VAL A 176 -3.22 8.32 -10.53
C VAL A 176 -4.47 7.91 -11.29
N LEU A 177 -5.16 8.88 -11.88
CA LEU A 177 -6.27 8.62 -12.78
C LEU A 177 -5.73 8.04 -14.09
N GLN A 178 -6.26 6.91 -14.50
CA GLN A 178 -5.89 6.28 -15.76
C GLN A 178 -6.75 6.83 -16.90
N PRO A 179 -6.17 7.23 -18.05
CA PRO A 179 -6.96 7.52 -19.23
C PRO A 179 -7.85 6.33 -19.58
N GLY A 180 -9.13 6.60 -19.89
CA GLY A 180 -10.07 5.57 -20.32
C GLY A 180 -9.77 5.04 -21.73
N GLU A 181 -10.73 4.30 -22.29
CA GLU A 181 -10.66 3.82 -23.69
C GLU A 181 -10.92 4.98 -24.67
N VAL A 182 -9.91 5.81 -24.86
CA VAL A 182 -9.89 6.90 -25.85
C VAL A 182 -8.73 6.68 -26.82
N ASP A 183 -8.71 7.42 -27.92
CA ASP A 183 -7.62 7.28 -28.88
C ASP A 183 -6.26 7.76 -28.32
N LYS A 184 -5.17 7.35 -28.97
CA LYS A 184 -3.82 7.62 -28.50
C LYS A 184 -3.49 9.12 -28.40
N GLU A 185 -4.07 9.94 -29.27
CA GLU A 185 -3.83 11.37 -29.28
C GLU A 185 -4.48 12.02 -28.07
N GLU A 186 -5.71 11.62 -27.73
CA GLU A 186 -6.42 12.09 -26.53
C GLU A 186 -5.72 11.61 -25.23
N VAL A 187 -5.21 10.37 -25.21
CA VAL A 187 -4.38 9.89 -24.08
C VAL A 187 -3.17 10.80 -23.85
N GLU A 188 -2.45 11.18 -24.91
CA GLU A 188 -1.28 12.07 -24.77
C GLU A 188 -1.67 13.51 -24.37
N ARG A 189 -2.86 13.96 -24.75
CA ARG A 189 -3.40 15.25 -24.27
C ARG A 189 -3.78 15.18 -22.80
N MET A 190 -4.47 14.10 -22.37
CA MET A 190 -4.84 13.86 -20.97
C MET A 190 -3.61 13.81 -20.05
N LYS A 191 -2.55 13.11 -20.45
CA LYS A 191 -1.31 13.03 -19.66
C LYS A 191 -0.67 14.38 -19.36
N LYS A 192 -0.91 15.41 -20.17
CA LYS A 192 -0.36 16.75 -19.97
C LYS A 192 -1.11 17.56 -18.91
N VAL A 193 -2.35 17.19 -18.63
CA VAL A 193 -3.26 17.91 -17.72
C VAL A 193 -3.72 17.07 -16.54
N LEU A 194 -3.35 15.78 -16.52
CA LEU A 194 -3.55 14.92 -15.37
C LEU A 194 -2.37 15.06 -14.39
N ARG A 195 -2.70 15.10 -13.11
CA ARG A 195 -1.71 15.11 -12.02
C ARG A 195 -1.97 13.97 -11.05
N PRO A 196 -0.94 13.43 -10.40
CA PRO A 196 -1.12 12.51 -9.28
C PRO A 196 -1.70 13.27 -8.09
N VAL A 197 -2.48 12.54 -7.28
CA VAL A 197 -2.95 13.02 -5.99
C VAL A 197 -2.19 12.24 -4.91
N VAL A 198 -1.45 12.93 -4.07
CA VAL A 198 -0.53 12.36 -3.10
C VAL A 198 -1.04 12.59 -1.69
N TYR A 199 -1.10 11.53 -0.91
CA TYR A 199 -1.40 11.60 0.52
C TYR A 199 -0.20 11.11 1.32
N GLU A 200 0.00 11.69 2.51
CA GLU A 200 1.02 11.29 3.45
C GLU A 200 0.38 10.80 4.76
N TRP A 201 0.89 9.71 5.32
CA TRP A 201 0.40 9.15 6.57
C TRP A 201 0.79 10.00 7.78
N GLN A 202 -0.19 10.37 8.61
CA GLN A 202 0.02 11.18 9.82
C GLN A 202 -0.42 10.45 11.10
N GLY A 203 -0.03 9.19 11.24
CA GLY A 203 -0.25 8.40 12.46
C GLY A 203 -1.64 7.79 12.64
N LYS A 204 -2.68 8.42 12.10
CA LYS A 204 -4.08 7.94 12.18
C LYS A 204 -4.78 7.86 10.84
N ARG A 205 -4.41 8.74 9.92
CA ARG A 205 -5.02 8.84 8.60
C ARG A 205 -4.04 9.41 7.58
N PHE A 206 -4.37 9.18 6.32
CA PHE A 206 -3.72 9.87 5.22
C PHE A 206 -4.24 11.30 5.09
N VAL A 207 -3.35 12.24 4.82
CA VAL A 207 -3.64 13.66 4.61
C VAL A 207 -3.07 14.07 3.26
N LEU A 208 -3.85 14.82 2.48
CA LEU A 208 -3.43 15.34 1.18
C LEU A 208 -2.14 16.16 1.32
N VAL A 209 -1.20 15.91 0.44
CA VAL A 209 0.02 16.71 0.30
C VAL A 209 -0.21 17.69 -0.85
N ASP A 210 -0.03 18.97 -0.58
CA ASP A 210 -0.14 20.07 -1.56
C ASP A 210 1.06 20.10 -2.54
#